data_00113d3b3264bac9d041e6291f617b39
#
_entry.id   00113d3b3264bac9d041e6291f617b39
#
_cell.length_a   1.000
_cell.length_b   1.000
_cell.length_c   1.000
_cell.angle_alpha   90.00
_cell.angle_beta   90.00
_cell.angle_gamma   90.00
#
_symmetry.space_group_name_H-M   'P 1'
#
loop_
_entity.id
_entity.type
_entity.pdbx_description
1 polymer ?
#
loop_
_entity_poly.entity_id
_entity_poly.type
_entity_poly.pdbx_seq_one_letter_code
_entity_poly.pdbx_strand_id
1 'polypeptide(L)'
;MAKIGYIMAISQYDRLEEDRKWMNDYGCIRIVEESDENESNRPLWKQLMVALQRGDELVISKFSNALRGSRELATFLDFCRVKVIRIVSIHDQIDSRNELFPETRPSDVLEMMGALPEEVLAMRKPA
;
A
#
# COMPACT_ATOMS: atom_id res chain seq x y z
N MET A 1 17.19 -5.80 -6.04
CA MET A 1 16.02 -4.96 -5.74
C MET A 1 14.76 -5.74 -6.00
N ALA A 2 14.07 -6.07 -4.94
CA ALA A 2 12.88 -6.91 -5.01
C ALA A 2 11.63 -6.05 -5.15
N LYS A 3 10.64 -6.57 -5.89
CA LYS A 3 9.30 -6.02 -5.96
C LYS A 3 8.41 -6.89 -5.08
N ILE A 4 7.80 -6.30 -4.06
CA ILE A 4 6.98 -7.03 -3.10
C ILE A 4 5.63 -6.33 -3.00
N GLY A 5 4.56 -7.14 -3.05
CA GLY A 5 3.19 -6.63 -2.89
C GLY A 5 2.69 -6.83 -1.47
N TYR A 6 1.80 -5.94 -1.03
CA TYR A 6 1.10 -6.09 0.24
C TYR A 6 -0.37 -5.75 0.06
N ILE A 7 -1.24 -6.62 0.55
CA ILE A 7 -2.70 -6.42 0.52
C ILE A 7 -3.27 -6.74 1.89
N MET A 8 -4.06 -5.82 2.45
CA MET A 8 -4.89 -6.12 3.62
C MET A 8 -6.16 -6.80 3.10
N ALA A 9 -6.16 -8.13 3.16
CA ALA A 9 -7.20 -8.96 2.55
C ALA A 9 -8.35 -9.21 3.54
N ILE A 10 -9.01 -8.12 3.95
CA ILE A 10 -10.21 -8.22 4.80
C ILE A 10 -11.39 -8.70 3.98
N SER A 11 -12.41 -9.27 4.64
CA SER A 11 -13.54 -9.89 3.95
C SER A 11 -14.34 -8.92 3.08
N GLN A 12 -14.36 -7.62 3.42
CA GLN A 12 -15.06 -6.61 2.63
C GLN A 12 -14.27 -6.15 1.39
N TYR A 13 -12.99 -6.54 1.30
CA TYR A 13 -12.16 -6.09 0.18
C TYR A 13 -12.49 -6.91 -1.08
N ASP A 14 -12.96 -6.25 -2.10
CA ASP A 14 -13.51 -6.89 -3.30
C ASP A 14 -12.60 -6.88 -4.52
N ARG A 15 -11.36 -6.37 -4.38
CA ARG A 15 -10.42 -6.26 -5.51
C ARG A 15 -9.20 -7.17 -5.37
N LEU A 16 -9.28 -8.19 -4.51
CA LEU A 16 -8.13 -9.03 -4.20
C LEU A 16 -7.55 -9.73 -5.44
N GLU A 17 -8.40 -10.32 -6.26
CA GLU A 17 -7.95 -11.02 -7.47
C GLU A 17 -7.36 -10.06 -8.50
N GLU A 18 -7.97 -8.89 -8.66
CA GLU A 18 -7.48 -7.85 -9.55
C GLU A 18 -6.09 -7.38 -9.12
N ASP A 19 -5.91 -7.16 -7.83
CA ASP A 19 -4.64 -6.71 -7.28
C ASP A 19 -3.55 -7.77 -7.41
N ARG A 20 -3.88 -9.03 -7.12
CA ARG A 20 -2.95 -10.15 -7.30
C ARG A 20 -2.46 -10.21 -8.75
N LYS A 21 -3.37 -10.08 -9.69
CA LYS A 21 -3.02 -10.10 -11.11
C LYS A 21 -2.10 -8.95 -11.46
N TRP A 22 -2.45 -7.74 -11.01
CA TRP A 22 -1.64 -6.55 -11.29
C TRP A 22 -0.22 -6.73 -10.73
N MET A 23 -0.11 -7.19 -9.50
CA MET A 23 1.18 -7.38 -8.85
C MET A 23 2.03 -8.46 -9.54
N ASN A 24 1.40 -9.57 -9.93
CA ASN A 24 2.09 -10.62 -10.67
C ASN A 24 2.57 -10.13 -12.03
N ASP A 25 1.74 -9.40 -12.75
CA ASP A 25 2.10 -8.86 -14.06
C ASP A 25 3.22 -7.82 -13.95
N TYR A 26 3.24 -7.07 -12.86
CA TYR A 26 4.29 -6.08 -12.60
C TYR A 26 5.63 -6.73 -12.23
N GLY A 27 5.61 -7.97 -11.80
CA GLY A 27 6.83 -8.72 -11.46
C GLY A 27 7.12 -8.81 -9.97
N CYS A 28 6.10 -8.68 -9.13
CA CYS A 28 6.28 -8.91 -7.70
C CYS A 28 6.70 -10.36 -7.47
N ILE A 29 7.81 -10.54 -6.76
CA ILE A 29 8.32 -11.88 -6.45
C ILE A 29 7.58 -12.50 -5.28
N ARG A 30 6.84 -11.69 -4.53
CA ARG A 30 6.11 -12.13 -3.35
C ARG A 30 4.95 -11.17 -3.13
N ILE A 31 3.80 -11.72 -2.75
CA ILE A 31 2.63 -10.92 -2.37
C ILE A 31 2.27 -11.31 -0.94
N VAL A 32 2.34 -10.36 -0.03
CA VAL A 32 1.98 -10.55 1.37
C VAL A 32 0.52 -10.19 1.53
N GLU A 33 -0.30 -11.15 1.97
CA GLU A 33 -1.73 -10.92 2.20
C GLU A 33 -2.03 -11.10 3.68
N GLU A 34 -2.52 -10.05 4.29
CA GLU A 34 -2.89 -10.04 5.71
C GLU A 34 -4.37 -10.38 5.83
N SER A 35 -4.73 -11.37 6.68
CA SER A 35 -6.11 -11.80 6.84
C SER A 35 -6.88 -10.94 7.85
N ASP A 36 -8.20 -11.11 7.90
CA ASP A 36 -9.09 -10.43 8.86
C ASP A 36 -8.63 -10.60 10.31
N GLU A 37 -8.16 -11.80 10.64
CA GLU A 37 -7.70 -12.11 12.00
C GLU A 37 -6.56 -11.22 12.46
N ASN A 38 -5.76 -10.75 11.52
CA ASN A 38 -4.57 -9.94 11.78
C ASN A 38 -4.82 -8.46 11.55
N GLU A 39 -6.07 -8.05 11.33
CA GLU A 39 -6.40 -6.68 10.93
C GLU A 39 -5.94 -5.64 11.98
N SER A 40 -6.03 -5.95 13.27
CA SER A 40 -5.65 -5.01 14.32
C SER A 40 -4.13 -4.96 14.56
N ASN A 41 -3.46 -6.10 14.52
CA ASN A 41 -2.03 -6.20 14.81
C ASN A 41 -1.13 -6.11 13.58
N ARG A 42 -1.60 -6.59 12.46
CA ARG A 42 -0.88 -6.65 11.19
C ARG A 42 0.55 -7.16 11.32
N PRO A 43 0.73 -8.40 11.83
CA PRO A 43 2.07 -8.94 12.02
C PRO A 43 2.86 -9.10 10.71
N LEU A 44 2.18 -9.40 9.61
CA LEU A 44 2.85 -9.56 8.31
C LEU A 44 3.33 -8.21 7.77
N TRP A 45 2.56 -7.14 7.98
CA TRP A 45 3.00 -5.78 7.64
C TRP A 45 4.27 -5.43 8.42
N LYS A 46 4.27 -5.71 9.73
CA LYS A 46 5.41 -5.40 10.58
C LYS A 46 6.66 -6.18 10.17
N GLN A 47 6.49 -7.47 9.85
CA GLN A 47 7.59 -8.29 9.35
C GLN A 47 8.12 -7.75 8.03
N LEU A 48 7.23 -7.33 7.15
CA LEU A 48 7.61 -6.77 5.86
C LEU A 48 8.42 -5.49 6.03
N MET A 49 7.99 -4.59 6.93
CA MET A 49 8.72 -3.35 7.18
C MET A 49 10.15 -3.62 7.64
N VAL A 50 10.35 -4.65 8.45
CA VAL A 50 11.69 -5.04 8.90
C VAL A 50 12.50 -5.69 7.77
N ALA A 51 11.85 -6.45 6.90
CA ALA A 51 12.52 -7.22 5.84
C ALA A 51 12.90 -6.39 4.61
N LEU A 52 12.20 -5.29 4.35
CA LEU A 52 12.49 -4.44 3.19
C LEU A 52 13.91 -3.88 3.25
N GLN A 53 14.60 -3.96 2.14
CA GLN A 53 15.98 -3.50 2.01
C GLN A 53 16.04 -2.27 1.11
N ARG A 54 17.13 -1.53 1.24
CA ARG A 54 17.37 -0.34 0.43
C ARG A 54 17.21 -0.68 -1.06
N GLY A 55 16.40 0.10 -1.74
CA GLY A 55 16.17 -0.05 -3.16
C GLY A 55 15.05 -1.00 -3.55
N ASP A 56 14.42 -1.66 -2.58
CA ASP A 56 13.26 -2.50 -2.86
C ASP A 56 12.07 -1.65 -3.31
N GLU A 57 11.10 -2.31 -3.94
CA GLU A 57 9.86 -1.68 -4.36
C GLU A 57 8.69 -2.33 -3.61
N LEU A 58 7.85 -1.50 -3.01
CA LEU A 58 6.65 -1.96 -2.33
C LEU A 58 5.43 -1.54 -3.13
N VAL A 59 4.62 -2.53 -3.51
CA VAL A 59 3.37 -2.31 -4.24
C VAL A 59 2.21 -2.55 -3.28
N ILE A 60 1.36 -1.54 -3.12
CA ILE A 60 0.15 -1.64 -2.30
C ILE A 60 -1.08 -1.42 -3.17
N SER A 61 -2.22 -1.96 -2.74
CA SER A 61 -3.46 -1.79 -3.49
C SER A 61 -3.94 -0.34 -3.44
N LYS A 62 -3.93 0.25 -2.24
CA LYS A 62 -4.34 1.62 -1.99
C LYS A 62 -3.77 2.04 -0.64
N PHE A 63 -3.49 3.33 -0.45
CA PHE A 63 -2.97 3.80 0.85
C PHE A 63 -3.97 3.52 1.97
N SER A 64 -5.27 3.68 1.71
CA SER A 64 -6.30 3.40 2.71
C SER A 64 -6.42 1.91 3.06
N ASN A 65 -5.98 1.02 2.17
CA ASN A 65 -5.92 -0.41 2.45
C ASN A 65 -4.71 -0.75 3.34
N ALA A 66 -3.55 -0.21 3.02
CA ALA A 66 -2.30 -0.55 3.69
C ALA A 66 -2.07 0.19 5.01
N LEU A 67 -2.61 1.40 5.15
CA LEU A 67 -2.32 2.27 6.29
C LEU A 67 -3.59 2.58 7.08
N ARG A 68 -3.41 2.93 8.35
CA ARG A 68 -4.50 3.13 9.30
C ARG A 68 -4.90 4.60 9.51
N GLY A 69 -4.23 5.52 8.85
CA GLY A 69 -4.54 6.93 8.95
C GLY A 69 -3.33 7.81 8.69
N SER A 70 -3.51 9.11 8.93
CA SER A 70 -2.50 10.11 8.57
C SER A 70 -1.20 9.98 9.33
N ARG A 71 -1.25 9.58 10.60
CA ARG A 71 -0.04 9.38 11.40
C ARG A 71 0.81 8.24 10.84
N GLU A 72 0.17 7.12 10.53
CA GLU A 72 0.87 5.98 9.96
C GLU A 72 1.39 6.30 8.55
N LEU A 73 0.64 7.08 7.79
CA LEU A 73 1.10 7.55 6.49
C LEU A 73 2.42 8.31 6.61
N ALA A 74 2.49 9.27 7.53
CA ALA A 74 3.70 10.07 7.74
C ALA A 74 4.89 9.20 8.14
N THR A 75 4.67 8.26 9.07
CA THR A 75 5.71 7.33 9.52
C THR A 75 6.19 6.45 8.37
N PHE A 76 5.26 5.93 7.57
CA PHE A 76 5.57 5.07 6.44
C PHE A 76 6.36 5.82 5.36
N LEU A 77 5.96 7.03 5.03
CA LEU A 77 6.67 7.84 4.04
C LEU A 77 8.09 8.17 4.50
N ASP A 78 8.27 8.47 5.77
CA ASP A 78 9.61 8.73 6.32
C ASP A 78 10.48 7.47 6.25
N PHE A 79 9.93 6.32 6.63
CA PHE A 79 10.60 5.03 6.52
C PHE A 79 11.07 4.77 5.07
N CYS A 80 10.18 4.96 4.10
CA CYS A 80 10.50 4.73 2.70
C CYS A 80 11.54 5.71 2.18
N ARG A 81 11.48 6.95 2.64
CA ARG A 81 12.48 7.95 2.27
C ARG A 81 13.87 7.57 2.76
N VAL A 82 13.97 7.17 4.03
CA VAL A 82 15.26 6.81 4.64
C VAL A 82 15.84 5.55 4.01
N LYS A 83 15.02 4.54 3.78
CA LYS A 83 15.48 3.27 3.17
C LYS A 83 15.52 3.30 1.65
N VAL A 84 15.07 4.38 1.04
CA VAL A 84 15.00 4.50 -0.43
C VAL A 84 14.14 3.39 -1.03
N ILE A 85 12.93 3.24 -0.51
CA ILE A 85 11.94 2.27 -1.00
C ILE A 85 11.04 2.97 -2.00
N ARG A 86 10.87 2.38 -3.19
CA ARG A 86 9.89 2.86 -4.16
C ARG A 86 8.51 2.41 -3.71
N ILE A 87 7.56 3.34 -3.73
CA ILE A 87 6.16 3.07 -3.37
C ILE A 87 5.32 3.11 -4.64
N VAL A 88 4.55 2.05 -4.87
CA VAL A 88 3.58 2.00 -5.97
C VAL A 88 2.21 1.68 -5.36
N SER A 89 1.23 2.56 -5.56
CA SER A 89 -0.15 2.36 -5.12
C SER A 89 -1.04 2.22 -6.34
N ILE A 90 -1.63 1.03 -6.51
CA ILE A 90 -2.36 0.68 -7.72
C ILE A 90 -3.57 1.58 -7.94
N HIS A 91 -4.47 1.63 -6.97
CA HIS A 91 -5.76 2.33 -7.16
C HIS A 91 -5.70 3.82 -6.89
N ASP A 92 -4.67 4.29 -6.19
CA ASP A 92 -4.40 5.73 -6.09
C ASP A 92 -3.65 6.24 -7.31
N GLN A 93 -3.10 5.34 -8.11
CA GLN A 93 -2.28 5.66 -9.28
C GLN A 93 -1.10 6.57 -8.89
N ILE A 94 -0.40 6.15 -7.84
CA ILE A 94 0.77 6.86 -7.33
C ILE A 94 1.98 5.96 -7.42
N ASP A 95 3.05 6.51 -8.00
CA ASP A 95 4.36 5.88 -8.08
C ASP A 95 5.38 6.91 -7.64
N SER A 96 6.14 6.61 -6.59
CA SER A 96 7.10 7.57 -6.05
C SER A 96 8.21 7.94 -7.03
N ARG A 97 8.40 7.16 -8.10
CA ARG A 97 9.30 7.51 -9.20
C ARG A 97 8.62 8.21 -10.37
N ASN A 98 7.30 8.33 -10.29
CA ASN A 98 6.49 8.98 -11.33
C ASN A 98 6.69 8.38 -12.74
N GLU A 99 6.86 7.07 -12.82
CA GLU A 99 7.06 6.38 -14.09
C GLU A 99 5.80 5.67 -14.58
N LEU A 100 5.08 4.99 -13.66
CA LEU A 100 3.93 4.15 -14.03
C LEU A 100 2.65 4.93 -14.28
N PHE A 101 2.48 6.05 -13.61
CA PHE A 101 1.24 6.84 -13.69
C PHE A 101 1.56 8.31 -13.99
N PRO A 102 2.06 8.61 -15.21
CA PRO A 102 2.50 9.98 -15.52
C PRO A 102 1.37 11.01 -15.54
N GLU A 103 0.12 10.56 -15.63
CA GLU A 103 -1.04 11.46 -15.62
C GLU A 103 -1.40 11.95 -14.22
N THR A 104 -0.86 11.34 -13.17
CA THR A 104 -1.17 11.72 -11.80
C THR A 104 -0.50 13.04 -11.43
N ARG A 105 -1.31 13.97 -10.94
CA ARG A 105 -0.86 15.32 -10.61
C ARG A 105 -0.63 15.46 -9.10
N PRO A 106 0.15 16.47 -8.68
CA PRO A 106 0.30 16.74 -7.26
C PRO A 106 -1.04 16.95 -6.54
N SER A 107 -2.01 17.55 -7.19
CA SER A 107 -3.35 17.73 -6.60
C SER A 107 -4.03 16.41 -6.29
N ASP A 108 -3.83 15.39 -7.13
CA ASP A 108 -4.40 14.06 -6.90
C ASP A 108 -3.80 13.43 -5.64
N VAL A 109 -2.50 13.61 -5.44
CA VAL A 109 -1.81 13.10 -4.25
C VAL A 109 -2.33 13.80 -2.99
N LEU A 110 -2.49 15.12 -3.04
CA LEU A 110 -3.01 15.89 -1.92
C LEU A 110 -4.45 15.49 -1.57
N GLU A 111 -5.28 15.24 -2.58
CA GLU A 111 -6.64 14.76 -2.38
C GLU A 111 -6.64 13.39 -1.69
N MET A 112 -5.77 12.49 -2.14
CA MET A 112 -5.64 11.18 -1.51
C MET A 112 -5.27 11.31 -0.04
N MET A 113 -4.30 12.16 0.27
CA MET A 113 -3.86 12.36 1.66
C MET A 113 -4.98 12.91 2.53
N GLY A 114 -5.74 13.87 2.00
CA GLY A 114 -6.86 14.48 2.71
C GLY A 114 -8.03 13.51 2.94
N ALA A 115 -8.27 12.62 1.99
CA ALA A 115 -9.37 11.66 2.07
C ALA A 115 -9.03 10.41 2.88
N LEU A 116 -7.74 10.18 3.15
CA LEU A 116 -7.28 8.94 3.77
C LEU A 116 -8.00 8.58 5.08
N PRO A 117 -8.17 9.50 6.05
CA PRO A 117 -8.83 9.12 7.31
C PRO A 117 -10.26 8.60 7.12
N GLU A 118 -11.04 9.24 6.23
CA GLU A 118 -12.41 8.80 5.97
C GLU A 118 -12.45 7.45 5.26
N GLU A 119 -11.56 7.24 4.30
CA GLU A 119 -11.49 5.98 3.56
C GLU A 119 -11.11 4.82 4.49
N VAL A 120 -10.17 5.05 5.40
CA VAL A 120 -9.78 4.04 6.38
C VAL A 120 -10.96 3.67 7.28
N LEU A 121 -11.71 4.66 7.75
CA LEU A 121 -12.90 4.40 8.57
C LEU A 121 -13.95 3.60 7.79
N ALA A 122 -14.17 3.95 6.53
CA ALA A 122 -15.14 3.27 5.69
C ALA A 122 -14.78 1.79 5.47
N MET A 123 -13.51 1.51 5.26
CA MET A 123 -13.03 0.14 5.08
C MET A 123 -13.19 -0.72 6.34
N ARG A 124 -13.10 -0.11 7.50
CA ARG A 124 -13.13 -0.84 8.78
C ARG A 124 -14.54 -1.00 9.35
N LYS A 125 -15.55 -0.40 8.72
CA LYS A 125 -16.93 -0.56 9.17
C LYS A 125 -17.41 -1.97 8.82
N PRO A 126 -18.07 -2.66 9.77
CA PRO A 126 -18.70 -3.92 9.44
C PRO A 126 -19.79 -3.68 8.40
N ALA A 127 -19.90 -4.62 7.48
CA ALA A 127 -20.88 -4.54 6.42
C ALA A 127 -22.31 -4.66 6.96
#